data_c072ba7bc254932e76b30cefc72b5f0d
#
_entry.id   c072ba7bc254932e76b30cefc72b5f0d
#
_cell.length_a   1.000
_cell.length_b   1.000
_cell.length_c   1.000
_cell.angle_alpha   90.00
_cell.angle_beta   90.00
_cell.angle_gamma   90.00
#
_symmetry.space_group_name_H-M   'P 1'
#
loop_
_entity.id
_entity.type
_entity.pdbx_description
1 polymer ?
#
loop_
_entity_poly.entity_id
_entity_poly.type
_entity_poly.pdbx_seq_one_letter_code
_entity_poly.pdbx_strand_id
1 'polypeptide(L)'
;MRSLFLFAVLTWMTGNPILALVLVLLVSAVTYGYITARLFHVPRAIQRWLAIRELGRAVALNPHDATAQADLGRLLVDAGDPARALSHLEVAHTRAPEVAETTYYLGAARLQLGNEASGRPLVEQALERDPRLGYGEPHLRLGDYYLEHGQPAEALVHLERFAAVHASSVEGQYKLARAYQATGDAKRARAALDEAARAYRGAPGFKRREERLWRLRTAWLRWRLPS
;
A
#
# COMPACT_ATOMS: atom_id res chain seq x y z
N MET A 1 1.60 34.47 26.25
CA MET A 1 2.90 35.13 26.55
C MET A 1 3.89 35.09 25.38
N ARG A 2 4.08 33.95 24.64
CA ARG A 2 5.03 33.88 23.51
C ARG A 2 4.73 34.82 22.35
N SER A 3 3.46 35.01 21.97
CA SER A 3 3.03 35.91 20.89
C SER A 3 3.21 37.40 21.23
N LEU A 4 3.02 37.78 22.47
CA LEU A 4 3.26 39.15 22.94
C LEU A 4 4.75 39.52 22.94
N PHE A 5 5.60 38.57 23.33
CA PHE A 5 7.06 38.74 23.26
C PHE A 5 7.53 38.88 21.81
N LEU A 6 7.04 38.03 20.92
CA LEU A 6 7.36 38.08 19.48
C LEU A 6 6.88 39.38 18.85
N PHE A 7 5.71 39.86 19.22
CA PHE A 7 5.18 41.18 18.80
C PHE A 7 6.06 42.33 19.26
N ALA A 8 6.48 42.33 20.52
CA ALA A 8 7.34 43.38 21.07
C ALA A 8 8.71 43.41 20.35
N VAL A 9 9.32 42.25 20.11
CA VAL A 9 10.59 42.13 19.38
C VAL A 9 10.46 42.61 17.95
N LEU A 10 9.40 42.19 17.24
CA LEU A 10 9.17 42.61 15.85
C LEU A 10 8.85 44.10 15.77
N THR A 11 8.12 44.68 16.71
CA THR A 11 7.86 46.13 16.76
C THR A 11 9.15 46.91 16.97
N TRP A 12 10.05 46.44 17.82
CA TRP A 12 11.37 47.04 18.05
C TRP A 12 12.24 46.95 16.79
N MET A 13 12.23 45.84 16.08
CA MET A 13 13.04 45.64 14.86
C MET A 13 12.50 46.42 13.65
N THR A 14 11.19 46.51 13.47
CA THR A 14 10.58 47.14 12.29
C THR A 14 10.25 48.60 12.48
N GLY A 15 10.26 49.09 13.72
CA GLY A 15 9.83 50.45 14.05
C GLY A 15 8.34 50.71 13.78
N ASN A 16 7.59 49.73 13.31
CA ASN A 16 6.19 49.86 12.89
C ASN A 16 5.31 48.78 13.52
N PRO A 17 4.41 49.17 14.46
CA PRO A 17 3.58 48.20 15.15
C PRO A 17 2.56 47.46 14.25
N ILE A 18 2.12 48.14 13.16
CA ILE A 18 1.17 47.53 12.20
C ILE A 18 1.88 46.41 11.42
N LEU A 19 3.10 46.66 10.97
CA LEU A 19 3.90 45.67 10.27
C LEU A 19 4.25 44.49 11.17
N ALA A 20 4.59 44.74 12.42
CA ALA A 20 4.84 43.72 13.44
C ALA A 20 3.61 42.86 13.68
N LEU A 21 2.42 43.41 13.76
CA LEU A 21 1.16 42.69 13.91
C LEU A 21 0.88 41.77 12.73
N VAL A 22 1.05 42.29 11.49
CA VAL A 22 0.87 41.50 10.27
C VAL A 22 1.84 40.32 10.23
N LEU A 23 3.11 40.52 10.60
CA LEU A 23 4.10 39.44 10.66
C LEU A 23 3.77 38.40 11.72
N VAL A 24 3.31 38.82 12.91
CA VAL A 24 2.86 37.89 13.96
C VAL A 24 1.66 37.07 13.48
N LEU A 25 0.69 37.69 12.81
CA LEU A 25 -0.48 36.98 12.26
C LEU A 25 -0.08 36.01 11.16
N LEU A 26 0.83 36.38 10.27
CA LEU A 26 1.37 35.51 9.21
C LEU A 26 2.11 34.29 9.80
N VAL A 27 3.01 34.51 10.73
CA VAL A 27 3.75 33.44 11.42
C VAL A 27 2.78 32.53 12.18
N SER A 28 1.78 33.11 12.85
CA SER A 28 0.75 32.34 13.56
C SER A 28 -0.11 31.51 12.61
N ALA A 29 -0.52 32.08 11.46
CA ALA A 29 -1.31 31.38 10.45
C ALA A 29 -0.52 30.22 9.82
N VAL A 30 0.76 30.45 9.49
CA VAL A 30 1.65 29.41 8.94
C VAL A 30 1.90 28.30 9.98
N THR A 31 2.17 28.69 11.24
CA THR A 31 2.42 27.73 12.32
C THR A 31 1.15 26.94 12.67
N TYR A 32 0.00 27.62 12.72
CA TYR A 32 -1.29 26.96 12.95
C TYR A 32 -1.67 26.05 11.78
N GLY A 33 -1.49 26.50 10.54
CA GLY A 33 -1.68 25.66 9.34
C GLY A 33 -0.77 24.45 9.31
N TYR A 34 0.51 24.60 9.68
CA TYR A 34 1.45 23.48 9.78
C TYR A 34 1.10 22.49 10.90
N ILE A 35 0.70 23.00 12.06
CA ILE A 35 0.29 22.17 13.21
C ILE A 35 -1.02 21.46 12.91
N THR A 36 -2.02 22.14 12.34
CA THR A 36 -3.29 21.51 11.95
C THR A 36 -3.12 20.48 10.85
N ALA A 37 -2.35 20.76 9.81
CA ALA A 37 -2.04 19.79 8.75
C ALA A 37 -1.33 18.55 9.30
N ARG A 38 -0.54 18.68 10.35
CA ARG A 38 0.19 17.57 10.98
C ARG A 38 -0.65 16.80 12.01
N LEU A 39 -1.55 17.48 12.73
CA LEU A 39 -2.46 16.89 13.73
C LEU A 39 -3.68 16.21 13.09
N PHE A 40 -4.13 16.71 11.91
CA PHE A 40 -5.29 16.17 11.20
C PHE A 40 -4.92 15.16 10.11
N HIS A 41 -3.72 14.56 10.14
CA HIS A 41 -3.47 13.36 9.36
C HIS A 41 -4.28 12.21 9.95
N VAL A 42 -5.51 12.07 9.46
CA VAL A 42 -6.35 10.91 9.81
C VAL A 42 -5.59 9.65 9.42
N PRO A 43 -5.28 8.74 10.35
CA PRO A 43 -4.57 7.51 10.04
C PRO A 43 -5.28 6.75 8.91
N ARG A 44 -4.51 6.17 7.98
CA ARG A 44 -5.07 5.40 6.85
C ARG A 44 -6.07 4.33 7.30
N ALA A 45 -5.86 3.75 8.48
CA ALA A 45 -6.78 2.78 9.06
C ALA A 45 -8.17 3.38 9.35
N ILE A 46 -8.23 4.61 9.88
CA ILE A 46 -9.49 5.30 10.15
C ILE A 46 -10.17 5.71 8.84
N GLN A 47 -9.40 6.22 7.86
CA GLN A 47 -9.94 6.54 6.53
C GLN A 47 -10.56 5.30 5.87
N ARG A 48 -9.87 4.16 5.92
CA ARG A 48 -10.38 2.88 5.41
C ARG A 48 -11.64 2.44 6.14
N TRP A 49 -11.66 2.53 7.46
CA TRP A 49 -12.84 2.20 8.26
C TRP A 49 -14.05 3.07 7.89
N LEU A 50 -13.84 4.38 7.73
CA LEU A 50 -14.90 5.31 7.30
C LEU A 50 -15.41 4.95 5.90
N ALA A 51 -14.52 4.66 4.94
CA ALA A 51 -14.86 4.28 3.59
C ALA A 51 -15.66 2.96 3.55
N ILE A 52 -15.25 1.94 4.32
CA ILE A 52 -16.01 0.68 4.46
C ILE A 52 -17.41 0.95 5.02
N ARG A 53 -17.55 1.83 6.01
CA ARG A 53 -18.84 2.17 6.60
C ARG A 53 -19.74 2.93 5.62
N GLU A 54 -19.19 3.85 4.85
CA GLU A 54 -19.91 4.63 3.86
C GLU A 54 -20.40 3.73 2.71
N LEU A 55 -19.51 2.92 2.13
CA LEU A 55 -19.88 1.95 1.10
C LEU A 55 -20.87 0.91 1.61
N GLY A 56 -20.73 0.45 2.85
CA GLY A 56 -21.71 -0.44 3.45
C GLY A 56 -23.11 0.15 3.52
N ARG A 57 -23.24 1.46 3.76
CA ARG A 57 -24.53 2.17 3.69
C ARG A 57 -25.04 2.29 2.26
N ALA A 58 -24.16 2.61 1.30
CA ALA A 58 -24.53 2.68 -0.12
C ALA A 58 -25.05 1.34 -0.63
N VAL A 59 -24.38 0.25 -0.31
CA VAL A 59 -24.79 -1.12 -0.64
C VAL A 59 -26.13 -1.49 0.04
N ALA A 60 -26.36 -1.06 1.28
CA ALA A 60 -27.62 -1.29 1.97
C ALA A 60 -28.79 -0.55 1.31
N LEU A 61 -28.56 0.64 0.75
CA LEU A 61 -29.55 1.42 0.01
C LEU A 61 -29.80 0.86 -1.39
N ASN A 62 -28.75 0.42 -2.07
CA ASN A 62 -28.83 -0.20 -3.40
C ASN A 62 -27.98 -1.49 -3.45
N PRO A 63 -28.54 -2.64 -3.04
CA PRO A 63 -27.82 -3.93 -3.06
C PRO A 63 -27.42 -4.40 -4.46
N HIS A 64 -27.98 -3.76 -5.48
CA HIS A 64 -27.75 -4.13 -6.87
C HIS A 64 -26.66 -3.30 -7.57
N ASP A 65 -26.06 -2.34 -6.88
CA ASP A 65 -24.96 -1.53 -7.40
C ASP A 65 -23.65 -2.37 -7.41
N ALA A 66 -23.33 -2.88 -8.60
CA ALA A 66 -22.12 -3.70 -8.79
C ALA A 66 -20.83 -2.95 -8.43
N THR A 67 -20.78 -1.64 -8.70
CA THR A 67 -19.60 -0.81 -8.41
C THR A 67 -19.40 -0.64 -6.90
N ALA A 68 -20.47 -0.27 -6.18
CA ALA A 68 -20.43 -0.15 -4.72
C ALA A 68 -20.10 -1.48 -4.05
N GLN A 69 -20.64 -2.59 -4.56
CA GLN A 69 -20.33 -3.95 -4.11
C GLN A 69 -18.84 -4.29 -4.33
N ALA A 70 -18.30 -4.02 -5.53
CA ALA A 70 -16.88 -4.26 -5.85
C ALA A 70 -15.94 -3.43 -4.97
N ASP A 71 -16.22 -2.12 -4.80
CA ASP A 71 -15.41 -1.23 -3.98
C ASP A 71 -15.42 -1.62 -2.51
N LEU A 72 -16.57 -2.01 -1.97
CA LEU A 72 -16.68 -2.50 -0.59
C LEU A 72 -15.89 -3.80 -0.42
N GLY A 73 -16.05 -4.74 -1.35
CA GLY A 73 -15.32 -6.00 -1.35
C GLY A 73 -13.81 -5.80 -1.42
N ARG A 74 -13.32 -4.91 -2.30
CA ARG A 74 -11.92 -4.52 -2.41
C ARG A 74 -11.37 -4.00 -1.09
N LEU A 75 -12.06 -3.03 -0.47
CA LEU A 75 -11.62 -2.45 0.80
C LEU A 75 -11.59 -3.48 1.95
N LEU A 76 -12.52 -4.43 1.95
CA LEU A 76 -12.56 -5.52 2.94
C LEU A 76 -11.39 -6.49 2.74
N VAL A 77 -11.04 -6.87 1.50
CA VAL A 77 -9.84 -7.67 1.20
C VAL A 77 -8.59 -6.96 1.70
N ASP A 78 -8.45 -5.65 1.40
CA ASP A 78 -7.31 -4.84 1.82
C ASP A 78 -7.27 -4.59 3.35
N ALA A 79 -8.40 -4.73 4.01
CA ALA A 79 -8.51 -4.67 5.48
C ALA A 79 -8.21 -6.00 6.17
N GLY A 80 -8.04 -7.10 5.40
CA GLY A 80 -7.83 -8.45 5.94
C GLY A 80 -9.12 -9.13 6.41
N ASP A 81 -10.26 -8.74 5.85
CA ASP A 81 -11.58 -9.37 6.11
C ASP A 81 -12.13 -10.03 4.83
N PRO A 82 -11.46 -11.09 4.32
CA PRO A 82 -11.85 -11.73 3.07
C PRO A 82 -13.19 -12.46 3.17
N ALA A 83 -13.58 -12.89 4.36
CA ALA A 83 -14.86 -13.59 4.55
C ALA A 83 -16.05 -12.66 4.26
N ARG A 84 -16.02 -11.42 4.75
CA ARG A 84 -17.06 -10.43 4.42
C ARG A 84 -16.92 -9.92 2.99
N ALA A 85 -15.71 -9.80 2.46
CA ALA A 85 -15.49 -9.36 1.09
C ALA A 85 -16.12 -10.29 0.06
N LEU A 86 -16.11 -11.61 0.32
CA LEU A 86 -16.50 -12.63 -0.63
C LEU A 86 -17.94 -12.42 -1.14
N SER A 87 -18.91 -12.22 -0.25
CA SER A 87 -20.31 -12.02 -0.63
C SER A 87 -20.53 -10.80 -1.52
N HIS A 88 -19.83 -9.70 -1.22
CA HIS A 88 -19.91 -8.47 -2.01
C HIS A 88 -19.27 -8.64 -3.39
N LEU A 89 -18.09 -9.29 -3.45
CA LEU A 89 -17.37 -9.53 -4.70
C LEU A 89 -18.10 -10.54 -5.61
N GLU A 90 -18.77 -11.54 -5.05
CA GLU A 90 -19.59 -12.48 -5.82
C GLU A 90 -20.78 -11.79 -6.47
N VAL A 91 -21.47 -10.90 -5.75
CA VAL A 91 -22.56 -10.09 -6.32
C VAL A 91 -22.03 -9.19 -7.44
N ALA A 92 -20.92 -8.50 -7.22
CA ALA A 92 -20.31 -7.62 -8.21
C ALA A 92 -19.88 -8.41 -9.46
N HIS A 93 -19.18 -9.53 -9.27
CA HIS A 93 -18.68 -10.37 -10.36
C HIS A 93 -19.81 -11.01 -11.17
N THR A 94 -20.91 -11.42 -10.53
CA THR A 94 -22.07 -11.97 -11.24
C THR A 94 -22.72 -10.95 -12.16
N ARG A 95 -22.67 -9.65 -11.80
CA ARG A 95 -23.27 -8.57 -12.59
C ARG A 95 -22.36 -8.00 -13.66
N ALA A 96 -21.06 -8.00 -13.41
CA ALA A 96 -20.04 -7.47 -14.31
C ALA A 96 -18.84 -8.43 -14.35
N PRO A 97 -18.98 -9.64 -14.94
CA PRO A 97 -17.94 -10.65 -14.94
C PRO A 97 -16.73 -10.26 -15.82
N GLU A 98 -16.89 -9.28 -16.71
CA GLU A 98 -15.82 -8.75 -17.56
C GLU A 98 -14.84 -7.84 -16.84
N VAL A 99 -15.17 -7.33 -15.65
CA VAL A 99 -14.32 -6.41 -14.88
C VAL A 99 -13.16 -7.18 -14.25
N ALA A 100 -11.95 -6.99 -14.80
CA ALA A 100 -10.75 -7.68 -14.34
C ALA A 100 -10.43 -7.41 -12.87
N GLU A 101 -10.62 -6.17 -12.40
CA GLU A 101 -10.36 -5.80 -10.99
C GLU A 101 -11.26 -6.56 -10.03
N THR A 102 -12.55 -6.67 -10.31
CA THR A 102 -13.51 -7.43 -9.49
C THR A 102 -13.13 -8.92 -9.45
N THR A 103 -12.81 -9.50 -10.62
CA THR A 103 -12.37 -10.89 -10.74
C THR A 103 -11.10 -11.14 -9.92
N TYR A 104 -10.15 -10.22 -9.97
CA TYR A 104 -8.91 -10.29 -9.18
C TYR A 104 -9.19 -10.27 -7.67
N TYR A 105 -9.98 -9.31 -7.18
CA TYR A 105 -10.27 -9.22 -5.75
C TYR A 105 -11.09 -10.41 -5.24
N LEU A 106 -11.97 -10.97 -6.07
CA LEU A 106 -12.68 -12.22 -5.76
C LEU A 106 -11.70 -13.38 -5.59
N GLY A 107 -10.76 -13.53 -6.53
CA GLY A 107 -9.69 -14.51 -6.46
C GLY A 107 -8.80 -14.31 -5.23
N ALA A 108 -8.40 -13.07 -4.95
CA ALA A 108 -7.59 -12.70 -3.79
C ALA A 108 -8.29 -13.01 -2.45
N ALA A 109 -9.60 -12.74 -2.34
CA ALA A 109 -10.39 -13.10 -1.16
C ALA A 109 -10.39 -14.61 -0.93
N ARG A 110 -10.58 -15.40 -1.99
CA ARG A 110 -10.56 -16.88 -1.92
C ARG A 110 -9.19 -17.41 -1.52
N LEU A 111 -8.10 -16.85 -2.06
CA LEU A 111 -6.74 -17.21 -1.66
C LEU A 111 -6.48 -16.91 -0.19
N GLN A 112 -6.89 -15.75 0.31
CA GLN A 112 -6.75 -15.39 1.73
C GLN A 112 -7.55 -16.32 2.66
N LEU A 113 -8.62 -16.95 2.16
CA LEU A 113 -9.40 -17.97 2.87
C LEU A 113 -8.82 -19.38 2.72
N GLY A 114 -7.66 -19.53 2.06
CA GLY A 114 -7.01 -20.82 1.83
C GLY A 114 -7.62 -21.66 0.69
N ASN A 115 -8.55 -21.09 -0.09
CA ASN A 115 -9.15 -21.78 -1.23
C ASN A 115 -8.37 -21.49 -2.52
N GLU A 116 -7.22 -22.14 -2.65
CA GLU A 116 -6.33 -21.99 -3.81
C GLU A 116 -7.00 -22.48 -5.11
N ALA A 117 -7.68 -23.61 -5.05
CA ALA A 117 -8.28 -24.24 -6.22
C ALA A 117 -9.27 -23.32 -6.98
N SER A 118 -9.98 -22.46 -6.25
CA SER A 118 -10.92 -21.50 -6.85
C SER A 118 -10.39 -20.08 -6.92
N GLY A 119 -9.39 -19.70 -6.12
CA GLY A 119 -8.85 -18.37 -6.07
C GLY A 119 -7.84 -18.09 -7.16
N ARG A 120 -6.87 -19.02 -7.36
CA ARG A 120 -5.81 -18.88 -8.38
C ARG A 120 -6.33 -18.67 -9.80
N PRO A 121 -7.26 -19.51 -10.31
CA PRO A 121 -7.78 -19.33 -11.67
C PRO A 121 -8.41 -17.96 -11.92
N LEU A 122 -9.08 -17.37 -10.89
CA LEU A 122 -9.67 -16.05 -11.01
C LEU A 122 -8.62 -14.94 -11.11
N VAL A 123 -7.53 -15.06 -10.34
CA VAL A 123 -6.43 -14.08 -10.43
C VAL A 123 -5.72 -14.21 -11.78
N GLU A 124 -5.47 -15.42 -12.26
CA GLU A 124 -4.90 -15.67 -13.59
C GLU A 124 -5.80 -15.11 -14.69
N GLN A 125 -7.10 -15.37 -14.64
CA GLN A 125 -8.08 -14.83 -15.58
C GLN A 125 -8.11 -13.30 -15.59
N ALA A 126 -8.01 -12.67 -14.40
CA ALA A 126 -7.95 -11.22 -14.31
C ALA A 126 -6.69 -10.65 -14.97
N LEU A 127 -5.53 -11.30 -14.78
CA LEU A 127 -4.26 -10.93 -15.40
C LEU A 127 -4.21 -11.20 -16.90
N GLU A 128 -4.91 -12.22 -17.39
CA GLU A 128 -5.09 -12.46 -18.83
C GLU A 128 -5.90 -11.35 -19.49
N ARG A 129 -6.95 -10.87 -18.83
CA ARG A 129 -7.80 -9.77 -19.31
C ARG A 129 -7.11 -8.41 -19.25
N ASP A 130 -6.40 -8.14 -18.15
CA ASP A 130 -5.63 -6.92 -17.98
C ASP A 130 -4.23 -7.24 -17.40
N PRO A 131 -3.23 -7.43 -18.29
CA PRO A 131 -1.85 -7.67 -17.84
C PRO A 131 -1.21 -6.54 -17.05
N ARG A 132 -1.82 -5.33 -17.06
CA ARG A 132 -1.34 -4.16 -16.31
C ARG A 132 -2.19 -3.88 -15.06
N LEU A 133 -3.10 -4.79 -14.72
CA LEU A 133 -3.99 -4.65 -13.57
C LEU A 133 -3.21 -4.23 -12.31
N GLY A 134 -3.68 -3.15 -11.68
CA GLY A 134 -3.09 -2.65 -10.44
C GLY A 134 -1.58 -2.41 -10.51
N TYR A 135 -1.04 -2.12 -11.70
CA TYR A 135 0.41 -1.95 -11.93
C TYR A 135 1.25 -3.14 -11.43
N GLY A 136 0.73 -4.37 -11.54
CA GLY A 136 1.42 -5.58 -11.12
C GLY A 136 1.20 -6.00 -9.66
N GLU A 137 0.40 -5.29 -8.90
CA GLU A 137 0.03 -5.67 -7.52
C GLU A 137 -0.45 -7.14 -7.39
N PRO A 138 -1.25 -7.69 -8.33
CA PRO A 138 -1.62 -9.10 -8.30
C PRO A 138 -0.42 -10.05 -8.27
N HIS A 139 0.63 -9.73 -9.02
CA HIS A 139 1.86 -10.53 -9.00
C HIS A 139 2.59 -10.47 -7.67
N LEU A 140 2.63 -9.30 -7.01
CA LEU A 140 3.22 -9.18 -5.68
C LEU A 140 2.46 -10.02 -4.65
N ARG A 141 1.13 -10.01 -4.70
CA ARG A 141 0.27 -10.77 -3.78
C ARG A 141 0.35 -12.27 -4.01
N LEU A 142 0.33 -12.72 -5.28
CA LEU A 142 0.52 -14.14 -5.59
C LEU A 142 1.90 -14.62 -5.16
N GLY A 143 2.94 -13.85 -5.42
CA GLY A 143 4.29 -14.18 -4.98
C GLY A 143 4.40 -14.30 -3.46
N ASP A 144 3.74 -13.41 -2.72
CA ASP A 144 3.69 -13.47 -1.25
C ASP A 144 2.92 -14.71 -0.78
N TYR A 145 1.76 -14.96 -1.36
CA TYR A 145 0.95 -16.15 -1.09
C TYR A 145 1.76 -17.44 -1.25
N TYR A 146 2.44 -17.61 -2.39
CA TYR A 146 3.25 -18.80 -2.64
C TYR A 146 4.46 -18.92 -1.71
N LEU A 147 5.08 -17.80 -1.31
CA LEU A 147 6.14 -17.82 -0.29
C LEU A 147 5.64 -18.29 1.08
N GLU A 148 4.44 -17.88 1.47
CA GLU A 148 3.83 -18.28 2.75
C GLU A 148 3.41 -19.74 2.76
N HIS A 149 3.08 -20.29 1.58
CA HIS A 149 2.69 -21.70 1.43
C HIS A 149 3.84 -22.64 1.06
N GLY A 150 5.10 -22.16 1.13
CA GLY A 150 6.27 -22.99 0.88
C GLY A 150 6.47 -23.39 -0.58
N GLN A 151 5.97 -22.58 -1.51
CA GLN A 151 6.04 -22.77 -2.96
C GLN A 151 6.94 -21.66 -3.60
N PRO A 152 8.26 -21.65 -3.32
CA PRO A 152 9.13 -20.55 -3.74
C PRO A 152 9.39 -20.51 -5.25
N ALA A 153 9.26 -21.62 -5.96
CA ALA A 153 9.41 -21.65 -7.43
C ALA A 153 8.27 -20.89 -8.11
N GLU A 154 7.04 -21.12 -7.68
CA GLU A 154 5.85 -20.40 -8.15
C GLU A 154 5.91 -18.93 -7.75
N ALA A 155 6.36 -18.65 -6.53
CA ALA A 155 6.57 -17.29 -6.06
C ALA A 155 7.53 -16.50 -6.96
N LEU A 156 8.61 -17.12 -7.44
CA LEU A 156 9.60 -16.49 -8.34
C LEU A 156 8.95 -16.00 -9.64
N VAL A 157 8.11 -16.81 -10.26
CA VAL A 157 7.42 -16.45 -11.52
C VAL A 157 6.68 -15.12 -11.39
N HIS A 158 5.98 -14.95 -10.28
CA HIS A 158 5.20 -13.73 -10.04
C HIS A 158 6.07 -12.56 -9.54
N LEU A 159 7.00 -12.80 -8.63
CA LEU A 159 7.85 -11.75 -8.08
C LEU A 159 8.83 -11.17 -9.10
N GLU A 160 9.33 -11.98 -10.05
CA GLU A 160 10.15 -11.50 -11.18
C GLU A 160 9.32 -10.61 -12.11
N ARG A 161 8.07 -10.97 -12.41
CA ARG A 161 7.16 -10.14 -13.19
C ARG A 161 6.86 -8.81 -12.51
N PHE A 162 6.60 -8.85 -11.19
CA PHE A 162 6.42 -7.63 -10.40
C PHE A 162 7.67 -6.75 -10.42
N ALA A 163 8.85 -7.32 -10.17
CA ALA A 163 10.12 -6.60 -10.15
C ALA A 163 10.49 -5.99 -11.50
N ALA A 164 10.08 -6.61 -12.61
CA ALA A 164 10.30 -6.06 -13.96
C ALA A 164 9.55 -4.73 -14.18
N VAL A 165 8.36 -4.57 -13.55
CA VAL A 165 7.57 -3.34 -13.62
C VAL A 165 7.95 -2.37 -12.50
N HIS A 166 8.27 -2.88 -11.31
CA HIS A 166 8.53 -2.11 -10.08
C HIS A 166 9.93 -2.37 -9.52
N ALA A 167 10.97 -2.17 -10.31
CA ALA A 167 12.36 -2.35 -9.87
C ALA A 167 12.72 -1.53 -8.62
N SER A 168 12.06 -0.38 -8.40
CA SER A 168 12.29 0.50 -7.25
C SER A 168 11.45 0.16 -6.00
N SER A 169 10.73 -0.95 -5.99
CA SER A 169 9.98 -1.40 -4.81
C SER A 169 10.89 -2.14 -3.84
N VAL A 170 11.13 -1.59 -2.66
CA VAL A 170 11.93 -2.25 -1.61
C VAL A 170 11.25 -3.54 -1.14
N GLU A 171 9.92 -3.51 -0.98
CA GLU A 171 9.12 -4.69 -0.64
C GLU A 171 9.24 -5.80 -1.68
N GLY A 172 9.03 -5.46 -2.97
CA GLY A 172 9.11 -6.43 -4.07
C GLY A 172 10.48 -7.09 -4.16
N GLN A 173 11.55 -6.30 -4.10
CA GLN A 173 12.92 -6.80 -4.12
C GLN A 173 13.24 -7.67 -2.89
N TYR A 174 12.74 -7.32 -1.71
CA TYR A 174 12.89 -8.13 -0.51
C TYR A 174 12.17 -9.49 -0.64
N LYS A 175 10.93 -9.51 -1.13
CA LYS A 175 10.18 -10.75 -1.35
C LYS A 175 10.84 -11.63 -2.41
N LEU A 176 11.31 -11.03 -3.50
CA LEU A 176 12.09 -11.71 -4.53
C LEU A 176 13.37 -12.35 -3.96
N ALA A 177 14.09 -11.63 -3.10
CA ALA A 177 15.27 -12.17 -2.43
C ALA A 177 14.91 -13.36 -1.52
N ARG A 178 13.79 -13.32 -0.81
CA ARG A 178 13.29 -14.46 -0.02
C ARG A 178 12.99 -15.68 -0.88
N ALA A 179 12.39 -15.47 -2.05
CA ALA A 179 12.09 -16.55 -2.97
C ALA A 179 13.37 -17.19 -3.52
N TYR A 180 14.36 -16.39 -3.95
CA TYR A 180 15.68 -16.90 -4.34
C TYR A 180 16.42 -17.63 -3.21
N GLN A 181 16.33 -17.11 -1.99
CA GLN A 181 16.92 -17.80 -0.83
C GLN A 181 16.26 -19.17 -0.60
N ALA A 182 14.95 -19.25 -0.69
CA ALA A 182 14.20 -20.50 -0.49
C ALA A 182 14.45 -21.52 -1.59
N THR A 183 14.79 -21.08 -2.82
CA THR A 183 15.21 -21.97 -3.92
C THR A 183 16.72 -22.27 -3.94
N GLY A 184 17.49 -21.75 -2.95
CA GLY A 184 18.92 -21.98 -2.83
C GLY A 184 19.82 -21.08 -3.68
N ASP A 185 19.26 -20.11 -4.40
CA ASP A 185 20.03 -19.16 -5.21
C ASP A 185 20.49 -17.96 -4.37
N ALA A 186 21.50 -18.16 -3.56
CA ALA A 186 22.08 -17.14 -2.69
C ALA A 186 22.63 -15.93 -3.48
N LYS A 187 23.14 -16.16 -4.70
CA LYS A 187 23.70 -15.11 -5.56
C LYS A 187 22.60 -14.14 -6.01
N ARG A 188 21.50 -14.66 -6.57
CA ARG A 188 20.36 -13.82 -6.98
C ARG A 188 19.65 -13.18 -5.78
N ALA A 189 19.55 -13.90 -4.66
CA ALA A 189 19.01 -13.34 -3.43
C ALA A 189 19.79 -12.09 -2.98
N ARG A 190 21.11 -12.13 -2.99
CA ARG A 190 21.94 -10.96 -2.65
C ARG A 190 21.79 -9.82 -3.65
N ALA A 191 21.76 -10.11 -4.94
CA ALA A 191 21.54 -9.09 -5.96
C ALA A 191 20.21 -8.35 -5.76
N ALA A 192 19.12 -9.06 -5.45
CA ALA A 192 17.83 -8.47 -5.13
C ALA A 192 17.86 -7.61 -3.85
N LEU A 193 18.58 -8.04 -2.79
CA LEU A 193 18.76 -7.24 -1.57
C LEU A 193 19.58 -5.97 -1.83
N ASP A 194 20.58 -6.04 -2.71
CA ASP A 194 21.35 -4.86 -3.11
C ASP A 194 20.49 -3.88 -3.90
N GLU A 195 19.61 -4.38 -4.76
CA GLU A 195 18.63 -3.55 -5.47
C GLU A 195 17.64 -2.88 -4.50
N ALA A 196 17.10 -3.64 -3.52
CA ALA A 196 16.26 -3.09 -2.46
C ALA A 196 16.96 -1.94 -1.70
N ALA A 197 18.25 -2.13 -1.40
CA ALA A 197 19.05 -1.10 -0.71
C ALA A 197 19.28 0.14 -1.60
N ARG A 198 19.50 -0.04 -2.91
CA ARG A 198 19.62 1.07 -3.88
C ARG A 198 18.29 1.82 -4.00
N ALA A 199 17.19 1.09 -4.19
CA ALA A 199 15.84 1.64 -4.28
C ALA A 199 15.49 2.51 -3.06
N TYR A 200 15.77 2.01 -1.85
CA TYR A 200 15.53 2.77 -0.62
C TYR A 200 16.34 4.07 -0.55
N ARG A 201 17.63 4.04 -0.94
CA ARG A 201 18.48 5.23 -0.92
C ARG A 201 18.03 6.30 -1.91
N GLY A 202 17.57 5.88 -3.10
CA GLY A 202 17.05 6.75 -4.15
C GLY A 202 15.63 7.26 -3.90
N ALA A 203 14.89 6.68 -2.96
CA ALA A 203 13.50 7.03 -2.71
C ALA A 203 13.35 8.43 -2.06
N PRO A 204 12.30 9.20 -2.40
CA PRO A 204 11.95 10.44 -1.73
C PRO A 204 11.67 10.23 -0.24
N GLY A 205 11.81 11.29 0.57
CA GLY A 205 11.71 11.22 2.03
C GLY A 205 10.39 10.62 2.55
N PHE A 206 9.27 10.91 1.89
CA PHE A 206 7.96 10.36 2.27
C PHE A 206 7.91 8.85 2.02
N LYS A 207 8.40 8.36 0.89
CA LYS A 207 8.44 6.95 0.54
C LYS A 207 9.39 6.18 1.45
N ARG A 208 10.55 6.75 1.80
CA ARG A 208 11.47 6.15 2.77
C ARG A 208 10.86 5.93 4.14
N ARG A 209 9.92 6.79 4.58
CA ARG A 209 9.19 6.59 5.85
C ARG A 209 8.26 5.38 5.77
N GLU A 210 7.56 5.20 4.67
CA GLU A 210 6.67 4.05 4.46
C GLU A 210 7.43 2.73 4.36
N GLU A 211 8.59 2.74 3.68
CA GLU A 211 9.40 1.55 3.43
C GLU A 211 10.45 1.23 4.52
N ARG A 212 10.43 1.95 5.65
CA ARG A 212 11.43 1.75 6.74
C ARG A 212 11.46 0.31 7.26
N LEU A 213 10.32 -0.33 7.41
CA LEU A 213 10.22 -1.72 7.87
C LEU A 213 10.84 -2.69 6.86
N TRP A 214 10.61 -2.48 5.57
CA TRP A 214 11.20 -3.29 4.50
C TRP A 214 12.71 -3.14 4.45
N ARG A 215 13.23 -1.93 4.65
CA ARG A 215 14.68 -1.71 4.78
C ARG A 215 15.29 -2.54 5.93
N LEU A 216 14.65 -2.55 7.10
CA LEU A 216 15.17 -3.31 8.26
C LEU A 216 15.13 -4.82 7.96
N ARG A 217 14.06 -5.32 7.36
CA ARG A 217 13.96 -6.71 6.92
C ARG A 217 15.02 -7.07 5.88
N THR A 218 15.27 -6.18 4.92
CA THR A 218 16.33 -6.33 3.91
C THR A 218 17.71 -6.44 4.54
N ALA A 219 18.05 -5.56 5.48
CA ALA A 219 19.33 -5.59 6.18
C ALA A 219 19.52 -6.87 7.01
N TRP A 220 18.47 -7.29 7.71
CA TRP A 220 18.48 -8.52 8.50
C TRP A 220 18.63 -9.77 7.64
N LEU A 221 17.92 -9.87 6.51
CA LEU A 221 18.01 -11.00 5.60
C LEU A 221 19.41 -11.07 4.96
N ARG A 222 19.97 -9.91 4.58
CA ARG A 222 21.33 -9.81 4.03
C ARG A 222 22.39 -10.34 5.00
N TRP A 223 22.25 -10.04 6.30
CA TRP A 223 23.18 -10.53 7.33
C TRP A 223 23.10 -12.05 7.50
N ARG A 224 21.93 -12.65 7.27
CA ARG A 224 21.72 -14.10 7.39
C ARG A 224 22.18 -14.91 6.18
N LEU A 225 22.31 -14.30 5.01
CA LEU A 225 22.76 -15.00 3.82
C LEU A 225 24.25 -15.33 3.93
N PRO A 226 24.64 -16.58 3.68
CA PRO A 226 26.05 -16.97 3.66
C PRO A 226 26.84 -16.14 2.64
N SER A 227 28.11 -15.85 2.90
CA SER A 227 29.02 -15.09 2.02
C SER A 227 29.27 -15.76 0.67
#